data_91e91d361bf8571b9c8eddb540eca95e
#
_entry.id   91e91d361bf8571b9c8eddb540eca95e
#
_cell.length_a   1.000
_cell.length_b   1.000
_cell.length_c   1.000
_cell.angle_alpha   90.00
_cell.angle_beta   90.00
_cell.angle_gamma   90.00
#
_symmetry.space_group_name_H-M   'P 1'
#
loop_
_entity.id
_entity.type
_entity.pdbx_description
1 polymer ?
#
loop_
_entity_poly.entity_id
_entity_poly.type
_entity_poly.pdbx_seq_one_letter_code
_entity_poly.pdbx_strand_id
1 'polypeptide(L)'
;ILPAVLIALGLALVVAAPRGGSQGGPIALGIVLTLILLAGTVVDVPFRGGVGDRTYRPSTVADHTYELAVGKLTIDLSRSGVPVAVPDHVVIRAHVGVGQLVVVVPARFGSVDVRARAGIGQTDLFGQTQDGFGVEDRSPVTNDAGPLLRMDLSVGIGRVEVRSG
;
A
#
# COMPACT_ATOMS: atom_id res chain seq x y z
N ILE A 1 2.34 -10.08 22.33
CA ILE A 1 2.86 -9.07 23.28
C ILE A 1 2.13 -7.73 23.09
N LEU A 2 1.92 -7.25 21.86
CA LEU A 2 1.24 -5.97 21.58
C LEU A 2 -0.18 -5.86 22.20
N PRO A 3 -1.09 -6.87 22.06
CA PRO A 3 -2.43 -6.76 22.63
C PRO A 3 -2.43 -6.74 24.17
N ALA A 4 -1.49 -7.42 24.81
CA ALA A 4 -1.38 -7.42 26.26
C ALA A 4 -0.94 -6.04 26.82
N VAL A 5 -0.04 -5.34 26.10
CA VAL A 5 0.39 -3.97 26.46
C VAL A 5 -0.76 -2.98 26.30
N LEU A 6 -1.57 -3.11 25.25
CA LEU A 6 -2.75 -2.26 25.03
C LEU A 6 -3.82 -2.47 26.08
N ILE A 7 -4.07 -3.72 26.48
CA ILE A 7 -5.02 -4.04 27.57
C ILE A 7 -4.51 -3.46 28.90
N ALA A 8 -3.22 -3.60 29.22
CA ALA A 8 -2.63 -3.05 30.43
C ALA A 8 -2.69 -1.51 30.44
N LEU A 9 -2.43 -0.86 29.31
CA LEU A 9 -2.54 0.59 29.17
C LEU A 9 -3.99 1.07 29.31
N GLY A 10 -4.95 0.36 28.73
CA GLY A 10 -6.38 0.64 28.86
C GLY A 10 -6.86 0.53 30.31
N LEU A 11 -6.45 -0.53 31.03
CA LEU A 11 -6.73 -0.71 32.46
C LEU A 11 -6.08 0.38 33.31
N ALA A 12 -4.83 0.75 33.03
CA ALA A 12 -4.15 1.83 33.77
C ALA A 12 -4.86 3.18 33.61
N LEU A 13 -5.37 3.49 32.40
CA LEU A 13 -6.15 4.70 32.12
C LEU A 13 -7.50 4.71 32.85
N VAL A 14 -8.17 3.57 32.92
CA VAL A 14 -9.43 3.44 33.69
C VAL A 14 -9.20 3.65 35.19
N VAL A 15 -8.10 3.13 35.75
CA VAL A 15 -7.74 3.31 37.14
C VAL A 15 -7.26 4.73 37.46
N ALA A 16 -6.59 5.37 36.51
CA ALA A 16 -6.09 6.74 36.64
C ALA A 16 -7.16 7.82 36.37
N ALA A 17 -8.40 7.44 35.99
CA ALA A 17 -9.50 8.37 35.79
C ALA A 17 -9.83 9.06 37.14
N PRO A 18 -9.62 10.37 37.28
CA PRO A 18 -9.78 11.07 38.56
C PRO A 18 -11.24 11.03 39.03
N ARG A 19 -11.41 10.67 40.28
CA ARG A 19 -12.70 10.59 40.96
C ARG A 19 -13.28 11.98 41.31
N GLY A 20 -13.30 12.90 40.39
CA GLY A 20 -13.91 14.19 40.70
C GLY A 20 -13.73 15.24 39.62
N GLY A 21 -14.83 15.68 39.06
CA GLY A 21 -14.92 16.90 38.26
C GLY A 21 -14.71 16.70 36.75
N SER A 22 -15.76 17.02 35.99
CA SER A 22 -15.82 17.01 34.55
C SER A 22 -15.66 15.62 33.87
N GLN A 23 -16.76 14.91 33.79
CA GLN A 23 -16.83 13.52 33.29
C GLN A 23 -16.59 13.37 31.79
N GLY A 24 -16.32 14.43 31.04
CA GLY A 24 -16.15 14.38 29.57
C GLY A 24 -14.79 13.88 29.12
N GLY A 25 -13.71 14.12 29.87
CA GLY A 25 -12.36 13.83 29.44
C GLY A 25 -12.04 12.34 29.22
N PRO A 26 -12.26 11.48 30.21
CA PRO A 26 -11.97 10.05 30.08
C PRO A 26 -12.89 9.34 29.07
N ILE A 27 -14.13 9.80 28.93
CA ILE A 27 -15.05 9.25 27.93
C ILE A 27 -14.57 9.62 26.51
N ALA A 28 -14.19 10.87 26.28
CA ALA A 28 -13.66 11.32 25.00
C ALA A 28 -12.37 10.58 24.64
N LEU A 29 -11.47 10.38 25.60
CA LEU A 29 -10.23 9.63 25.38
C LEU A 29 -10.52 8.15 25.05
N GLY A 30 -11.48 7.52 25.74
CA GLY A 30 -11.91 6.15 25.44
C GLY A 30 -12.49 6.00 24.04
N ILE A 31 -13.31 6.94 23.59
CA ILE A 31 -13.88 6.96 22.24
C ILE A 31 -12.77 7.11 21.19
N VAL A 32 -11.84 8.04 21.39
CA VAL A 32 -10.71 8.24 20.46
C VAL A 32 -9.84 7.00 20.39
N LEU A 33 -9.52 6.38 21.51
CA LEU A 33 -8.72 5.15 21.56
C LEU A 33 -9.44 3.99 20.84
N THR A 34 -10.74 3.85 21.04
CA THR A 34 -11.57 2.84 20.37
C THR A 34 -11.61 3.07 18.88
N LEU A 35 -11.74 4.32 18.43
CA LEU A 35 -11.70 4.65 16.99
C LEU A 35 -10.33 4.35 16.37
N ILE A 36 -9.24 4.64 17.08
CA ILE A 36 -7.88 4.31 16.63
C ILE A 36 -7.70 2.78 16.52
N LEU A 37 -8.19 2.02 17.48
CA LEU A 37 -8.12 0.56 17.46
C LEU A 37 -8.97 -0.03 16.33
N LEU A 38 -10.19 0.48 16.11
CA LEU A 38 -11.04 0.07 15.00
C LEU A 38 -10.41 0.40 13.65
N ALA A 39 -9.84 1.60 13.50
CA ALA A 39 -9.12 1.97 12.29
C ALA A 39 -7.91 1.06 12.05
N GLY A 40 -7.17 0.69 13.10
CA GLY A 40 -6.02 -0.21 13.01
C GLY A 40 -6.38 -1.66 12.66
N THR A 41 -7.61 -2.10 12.87
CA THR A 41 -8.07 -3.44 12.47
C THR A 41 -8.57 -3.51 11.03
N VAL A 42 -8.99 -2.37 10.49
CA VAL A 42 -9.50 -2.29 9.11
C VAL A 42 -8.37 -2.04 8.09
N VAL A 43 -7.29 -1.39 8.54
CA VAL A 43 -6.12 -1.13 7.71
C VAL A 43 -5.06 -2.19 8.05
N ASP A 44 -4.97 -3.23 7.23
CA ASP A 44 -3.83 -4.14 7.24
C ASP A 44 -2.60 -3.36 6.73
N VAL A 45 -1.98 -2.58 7.63
CA VAL A 45 -0.71 -1.92 7.36
C VAL A 45 0.39 -2.90 7.74
N PRO A 46 0.96 -3.65 6.81
CA PRO A 46 2.12 -4.45 7.11
C PRO A 46 3.30 -3.50 7.35
N PHE A 47 3.68 -3.32 8.60
CA PHE A 47 4.94 -2.63 8.96
C PHE A 47 6.19 -3.44 8.59
N ARG A 48 6.04 -4.34 7.61
CA ARG A 48 7.15 -5.10 7.02
C ARG A 48 7.81 -4.26 5.94
N GLY A 49 9.11 -4.41 5.76
CA GLY A 49 9.84 -3.73 4.69
C GLY A 49 10.66 -2.51 5.12
N GLY A 50 10.52 -2.01 6.37
CA GLY A 50 11.32 -0.90 6.89
C GLY A 50 10.81 0.49 6.49
N VAL A 51 11.62 1.52 6.80
CA VAL A 51 11.29 2.94 6.59
C VAL A 51 12.34 3.57 5.67
N GLY A 52 11.92 4.51 4.83
CA GLY A 52 12.78 5.29 3.95
C GLY A 52 12.46 5.13 2.47
N ASP A 53 13.28 5.71 1.62
CA ASP A 53 13.10 5.68 0.17
C ASP A 53 13.87 4.49 -0.42
N ARG A 54 13.19 3.69 -1.21
CA ARG A 54 13.76 2.53 -1.88
C ARG A 54 13.44 2.54 -3.37
N THR A 55 14.48 2.30 -4.17
CA THR A 55 14.34 2.15 -5.61
C THR A 55 14.84 0.77 -6.04
N TYR A 56 13.97 0.02 -6.68
CA TYR A 56 14.29 -1.27 -7.26
C TYR A 56 14.32 -1.17 -8.78
N ARG A 57 15.39 -1.70 -9.38
CA ARG A 57 15.58 -1.79 -10.83
C ARG A 57 15.94 -3.22 -11.20
N PRO A 58 14.95 -4.13 -11.22
CA PRO A 58 15.23 -5.52 -11.57
C PRO A 58 15.72 -5.62 -13.02
N SER A 59 16.72 -6.45 -13.23
CA SER A 59 17.23 -6.72 -14.58
C SER A 59 16.27 -7.55 -15.44
N THR A 60 15.41 -8.34 -14.76
CA THR A 60 14.43 -9.22 -15.39
C THR A 60 13.11 -9.09 -14.65
N VAL A 61 12.00 -9.08 -15.38
CA VAL A 61 10.66 -9.11 -14.80
C VAL A 61 10.34 -10.53 -14.38
N ALA A 62 10.14 -10.75 -13.10
CA ALA A 62 9.78 -12.04 -12.51
C ALA A 62 8.77 -11.81 -11.38
N ASP A 63 8.13 -12.88 -10.94
CA ASP A 63 7.23 -12.84 -9.80
C ASP A 63 7.97 -12.31 -8.57
N HIS A 64 7.53 -11.18 -8.05
CA HIS A 64 8.16 -10.55 -6.90
C HIS A 64 7.17 -9.78 -6.04
N THR A 65 7.46 -9.77 -4.73
CA THR A 65 6.69 -8.97 -3.76
C THR A 65 7.61 -7.94 -3.14
N TYR A 66 7.21 -6.67 -3.22
CA TYR A 66 7.92 -5.54 -2.64
C TYR A 66 7.11 -4.98 -1.48
N GLU A 67 7.74 -4.77 -0.34
CA GLU A 67 7.08 -4.23 0.86
C GLU A 67 7.88 -3.06 1.43
N LEU A 68 7.16 -1.99 1.82
CA LEU A 68 7.71 -0.85 2.53
C LEU A 68 6.70 -0.37 3.58
N ALA A 69 7.15 -0.22 4.82
CA ALA A 69 6.27 0.27 5.88
C ALA A 69 5.95 1.75 5.72
N VAL A 70 6.99 2.59 5.61
CA VAL A 70 6.83 4.05 5.49
C VAL A 70 7.87 4.61 4.55
N GLY A 71 7.45 5.44 3.58
CA GLY A 71 8.36 6.15 2.69
C GLY A 71 7.96 6.07 1.22
N LYS A 72 8.95 6.14 0.33
CA LYS A 72 8.75 6.07 -1.11
C LYS A 72 9.32 4.79 -1.69
N LEU A 73 8.49 3.99 -2.34
CA LEU A 73 8.89 2.80 -3.07
C LEU A 73 8.80 3.08 -4.58
N THR A 74 9.93 3.01 -5.27
CA THR A 74 9.99 3.15 -6.72
C THR A 74 10.43 1.83 -7.36
N ILE A 75 9.63 1.30 -8.28
CA ILE A 75 9.91 0.10 -9.06
C ILE A 75 10.05 0.52 -10.51
N ASP A 76 11.27 0.51 -11.01
CA ASP A 76 11.58 0.92 -12.37
C ASP A 76 11.81 -0.32 -13.24
N LEU A 77 10.80 -0.66 -14.04
CA LEU A 77 10.82 -1.79 -14.97
C LEU A 77 11.21 -1.35 -16.39
N SER A 78 11.47 -0.06 -16.63
CA SER A 78 11.71 0.48 -17.99
C SER A 78 12.88 -0.19 -18.70
N ARG A 79 13.88 -0.67 -17.93
CA ARG A 79 15.09 -1.34 -18.43
C ARG A 79 15.10 -2.84 -18.20
N SER A 80 14.05 -3.39 -17.57
CA SER A 80 14.00 -4.82 -17.28
C SER A 80 13.88 -5.63 -18.58
N GLY A 81 14.70 -6.65 -18.71
CA GLY A 81 14.59 -7.60 -19.81
C GLY A 81 13.30 -8.43 -19.68
N VAL A 82 12.66 -8.73 -20.81
CA VAL A 82 11.63 -9.77 -20.85
C VAL A 82 12.37 -11.10 -20.83
N PRO A 83 12.07 -12.03 -19.88
CA PRO A 83 12.72 -13.34 -19.86
C PRO A 83 12.50 -14.07 -21.18
N VAL A 84 13.52 -14.77 -21.68
CA VAL A 84 13.45 -15.54 -22.93
C VAL A 84 12.45 -16.71 -22.82
N ALA A 85 12.22 -17.21 -21.61
CA ALA A 85 11.18 -18.19 -21.30
C ALA A 85 10.15 -17.52 -20.39
N VAL A 86 9.20 -16.81 -20.99
CA VAL A 86 8.17 -16.11 -20.23
C VAL A 86 7.12 -17.13 -19.79
N PRO A 87 6.82 -17.26 -18.48
CA PRO A 87 5.55 -17.84 -18.06
C PRO A 87 4.43 -17.00 -18.67
N ASP A 88 3.29 -17.60 -19.00
CA ASP A 88 2.15 -16.92 -19.64
C ASP A 88 1.71 -15.66 -18.90
N HIS A 89 2.10 -15.50 -17.65
CA HIS A 89 1.86 -14.31 -16.84
C HIS A 89 2.96 -14.10 -15.79
N VAL A 90 3.30 -12.85 -15.53
CA VAL A 90 4.19 -12.43 -14.44
C VAL A 90 3.38 -11.60 -13.46
N VAL A 91 3.51 -11.87 -12.16
CA VAL A 91 2.78 -11.16 -11.11
C VAL A 91 3.74 -10.34 -10.24
N ILE A 92 3.59 -9.04 -10.25
CA ILE A 92 4.30 -8.14 -9.35
C ILE A 92 3.33 -7.64 -8.28
N ARG A 93 3.68 -7.86 -7.01
CA ARG A 93 2.96 -7.32 -5.88
C ARG A 93 3.79 -6.26 -5.19
N ALA A 94 3.20 -5.09 -4.94
CA ALA A 94 3.87 -4.04 -4.19
C ALA A 94 2.94 -3.46 -3.14
N HIS A 95 3.47 -3.33 -1.92
CA HIS A 95 2.72 -2.83 -0.80
C HIS A 95 3.51 -1.75 -0.04
N VAL A 96 2.85 -0.60 0.20
CA VAL A 96 3.39 0.49 1.03
C VAL A 96 2.39 0.80 2.13
N GLY A 97 2.83 0.80 3.37
CA GLY A 97 1.95 1.15 4.50
C GLY A 97 1.54 2.62 4.44
N VAL A 98 2.52 3.51 4.52
CA VAL A 98 2.30 4.97 4.45
C VAL A 98 3.33 5.60 3.52
N GLY A 99 2.88 6.33 2.48
CA GLY A 99 3.78 7.03 1.59
C GLY A 99 3.42 6.98 0.13
N GLN A 100 4.40 6.77 -0.74
CA GLN A 100 4.22 6.80 -2.19
C GLN A 100 4.76 5.52 -2.84
N LEU A 101 3.97 4.92 -3.70
CA LEU A 101 4.35 3.82 -4.57
C LEU A 101 4.39 4.31 -6.03
N VAL A 102 5.56 4.26 -6.65
CA VAL A 102 5.75 4.66 -8.06
C VAL A 102 6.22 3.45 -8.86
N VAL A 103 5.50 3.12 -9.91
CA VAL A 103 5.86 2.02 -10.83
C VAL A 103 6.03 2.58 -12.24
N VAL A 104 7.19 2.32 -12.84
CA VAL A 104 7.49 2.68 -14.22
C VAL A 104 7.44 1.42 -15.08
N VAL A 105 6.45 1.35 -15.97
CA VAL A 105 6.20 0.20 -16.83
C VAL A 105 6.82 0.43 -18.20
N PRO A 106 7.59 -0.51 -18.75
CA PRO A 106 8.13 -0.35 -20.10
C PRO A 106 7.02 -0.43 -21.16
N ALA A 107 7.07 0.48 -22.13
CA ALA A 107 6.10 0.57 -23.23
C ALA A 107 6.01 -0.69 -24.13
N ARG A 108 6.98 -1.59 -24.02
CA ARG A 108 7.10 -2.82 -24.83
C ARG A 108 6.36 -4.04 -24.28
N PHE A 109 5.71 -3.96 -23.12
CA PHE A 109 4.86 -5.07 -22.67
C PHE A 109 3.56 -5.10 -23.49
N GLY A 110 3.21 -6.31 -23.94
CA GLY A 110 2.01 -6.51 -24.76
C GLY A 110 0.73 -6.23 -24.00
N SER A 111 0.51 -6.91 -22.85
CA SER A 111 -0.68 -6.72 -22.03
C SER A 111 -0.27 -6.44 -20.59
N VAL A 112 -0.85 -5.40 -20.01
CA VAL A 112 -0.61 -5.01 -18.60
C VAL A 112 -1.95 -4.90 -17.89
N ASP A 113 -2.15 -5.69 -16.84
CA ASP A 113 -3.32 -5.61 -15.95
C ASP A 113 -2.87 -5.02 -14.62
N VAL A 114 -3.16 -3.74 -14.41
CA VAL A 114 -2.83 -3.03 -13.18
C VAL A 114 -4.06 -2.95 -12.28
N ARG A 115 -3.92 -3.42 -11.06
CA ARG A 115 -4.88 -3.19 -10.00
C ARG A 115 -4.19 -2.36 -8.91
N ALA A 116 -4.65 -1.13 -8.73
CA ALA A 116 -4.15 -0.23 -7.70
C ALA A 116 -5.20 0.01 -6.63
N ARG A 117 -4.77 0.04 -5.37
CA ARG A 117 -5.64 0.33 -4.22
C ARG A 117 -4.96 1.34 -3.32
N ALA A 118 -5.74 2.34 -2.89
CA ALA A 118 -5.35 3.25 -1.82
C ALA A 118 -6.41 3.22 -0.72
N GLY A 119 -6.02 2.93 0.50
CA GLY A 119 -6.94 2.97 1.64
C GLY A 119 -7.40 4.39 1.92
N ILE A 120 -6.46 5.33 2.00
CA ILE A 120 -6.71 6.77 2.08
C ILE A 120 -5.71 7.45 1.17
N GLY A 121 -6.18 8.15 0.14
CA GLY A 121 -5.29 8.90 -0.75
C GLY A 121 -5.66 8.87 -2.21
N GLN A 122 -4.67 8.67 -3.08
CA GLN A 122 -4.79 8.87 -4.51
C GLN A 122 -4.20 7.70 -5.29
N THR A 123 -4.88 7.32 -6.36
CA THR A 123 -4.33 6.45 -7.41
C THR A 123 -4.22 7.25 -8.71
N ASP A 124 -3.09 7.13 -9.37
CA ASP A 124 -2.83 7.71 -10.68
C ASP A 124 -2.33 6.60 -11.60
N LEU A 125 -3.18 6.13 -12.51
CA LEU A 125 -2.86 5.11 -13.49
C LEU A 125 -2.78 5.73 -14.88
N PHE A 126 -1.57 5.85 -15.41
CA PHE A 126 -1.32 6.39 -16.76
C PHE A 126 -1.95 7.78 -17.00
N GLY A 127 -1.98 8.65 -15.95
CA GLY A 127 -2.56 9.99 -16.00
C GLY A 127 -4.05 10.05 -15.68
N GLN A 128 -4.68 8.93 -15.33
CA GLN A 128 -6.02 8.91 -14.77
C GLN A 128 -5.93 8.89 -13.25
N THR A 129 -6.46 9.91 -12.63
CA THR A 129 -6.36 10.13 -11.19
C THR A 129 -7.70 9.90 -10.51
N GLN A 130 -7.68 9.15 -9.41
CA GLN A 130 -8.81 8.96 -8.51
C GLN A 130 -8.37 9.22 -7.07
N ASP A 131 -9.17 9.98 -6.33
CA ASP A 131 -8.91 10.37 -4.95
C ASP A 131 -10.03 9.87 -4.03
N GLY A 132 -9.69 9.54 -2.78
CA GLY A 132 -10.69 9.23 -1.76
C GLY A 132 -10.29 8.21 -0.74
N PHE A 133 -11.32 7.57 -0.16
CA PHE A 133 -11.20 6.47 0.79
C PHE A 133 -11.55 5.15 0.09
N GLY A 134 -10.72 4.13 0.25
CA GLY A 134 -10.96 2.82 -0.33
C GLY A 134 -10.96 2.84 -1.86
N VAL A 135 -10.12 3.67 -2.48
CA VAL A 135 -10.02 3.80 -3.93
C VAL A 135 -9.42 2.51 -4.50
N GLU A 136 -10.15 1.88 -5.41
CA GLU A 136 -9.67 0.76 -6.22
C GLU A 136 -9.80 1.14 -7.69
N ASP A 137 -8.69 1.14 -8.39
CA ASP A 137 -8.64 1.45 -9.81
C ASP A 137 -8.02 0.28 -10.58
N ARG A 138 -8.53 0.01 -11.78
CA ARG A 138 -8.06 -1.06 -12.64
C ARG A 138 -7.94 -0.56 -14.07
N SER A 139 -6.74 -0.65 -14.59
CA SER A 139 -6.44 -0.30 -15.98
C SER A 139 -5.91 -1.51 -16.74
N PRO A 140 -6.76 -2.21 -17.52
CA PRO A 140 -6.28 -3.21 -18.46
C PRO A 140 -5.77 -2.50 -19.72
N VAL A 141 -4.48 -2.55 -19.96
CA VAL A 141 -3.88 -2.19 -21.25
C VAL A 141 -3.65 -3.49 -22.02
N THR A 142 -4.45 -3.73 -23.06
CA THR A 142 -4.37 -4.95 -23.85
C THR A 142 -3.76 -4.64 -25.21
N ASN A 143 -2.61 -5.25 -25.48
CA ASN A 143 -2.08 -5.40 -26.83
C ASN A 143 -1.99 -6.89 -27.14
N ASP A 144 -2.49 -7.33 -28.28
CA ASP A 144 -2.74 -8.74 -28.63
C ASP A 144 -1.48 -9.63 -28.79
N ALA A 145 -0.28 -9.12 -28.59
CA ALA A 145 0.96 -9.86 -28.79
C ALA A 145 1.94 -9.63 -27.63
N GLY A 146 1.96 -10.54 -26.67
CA GLY A 146 3.00 -10.54 -25.63
C GLY A 146 2.56 -11.12 -24.29
N PRO A 147 3.49 -11.33 -23.34
CA PRO A 147 3.19 -11.86 -22.03
C PRO A 147 2.33 -10.87 -21.22
N LEU A 148 1.44 -11.42 -20.40
CA LEU A 148 0.61 -10.65 -19.49
C LEU A 148 1.40 -10.26 -18.23
N LEU A 149 1.56 -8.97 -18.01
CA LEU A 149 2.08 -8.43 -16.75
C LEU A 149 0.91 -8.04 -15.84
N ARG A 150 0.73 -8.77 -14.74
CA ARG A 150 -0.24 -8.43 -13.71
C ARG A 150 0.45 -7.71 -12.56
N MET A 151 -0.07 -6.56 -12.17
CA MET A 151 0.43 -5.79 -11.05
C MET A 151 -0.67 -5.56 -10.01
N ASP A 152 -0.43 -6.02 -8.78
CA ASP A 152 -1.26 -5.75 -7.61
C ASP A 152 -0.53 -4.74 -6.72
N LEU A 153 -0.96 -3.49 -6.78
CA LEU A 153 -0.33 -2.36 -6.09
C LEU A 153 -1.23 -1.87 -4.97
N SER A 154 -0.69 -1.67 -3.78
CA SER A 154 -1.48 -1.18 -2.67
C SER A 154 -0.71 -0.21 -1.77
N VAL A 155 -1.41 0.85 -1.33
CA VAL A 155 -0.93 1.82 -0.36
C VAL A 155 -1.99 1.98 0.73
N GLY A 156 -1.59 1.88 1.98
CA GLY A 156 -2.52 2.11 3.10
C GLY A 156 -2.93 3.58 3.15
N ILE A 157 -1.96 4.48 3.28
CA ILE A 157 -2.18 5.94 3.27
C ILE A 157 -1.16 6.58 2.34
N GLY A 158 -1.62 7.28 1.29
CA GLY A 158 -0.74 7.99 0.38
C GLY A 158 -1.13 7.90 -1.08
N ARG A 159 -0.13 7.70 -1.97
CA ARG A 159 -0.34 7.73 -3.42
C ARG A 159 0.24 6.51 -4.11
N VAL A 160 -0.53 5.95 -5.05
CA VAL A 160 -0.04 5.00 -6.06
C VAL A 160 0.06 5.73 -7.39
N GLU A 161 1.20 5.66 -8.05
CA GLU A 161 1.45 6.25 -9.36
C GLU A 161 2.00 5.18 -10.30
N VAL A 162 1.36 4.97 -11.44
CA VAL A 162 1.83 4.08 -12.50
C VAL A 162 1.95 4.88 -13.79
N ARG A 163 3.15 4.86 -14.37
CA ARG A 163 3.45 5.58 -15.61
C ARG A 163 4.19 4.70 -16.61
N SER A 164 4.04 5.00 -17.90
CA SER A 164 4.86 4.43 -18.95
C SER A 164 6.25 5.10 -18.98
N GLY A 165 7.29 4.30 -19.12
CA GLY A 165 8.69 4.76 -19.22
C GLY A 165 9.25 4.64 -20.62
#